data_bbdd222e86402aa823364783694e1e43
#
_entry.id   bbdd222e86402aa823364783694e1e43
#
_cell.length_a   1.000
_cell.length_b   1.000
_cell.length_c   1.000
_cell.angle_alpha   90.00
_cell.angle_beta   90.00
_cell.angle_gamma   90.00
#
_symmetry.space_group_name_H-M   'P 1'
#
loop_
_entity.id
_entity.type
_entity.pdbx_description
1 polymer ?
#
loop_
_entity_poly.entity_id
_entity_poly.type
_entity_poly.pdbx_seq_one_letter_code
_entity_poly.pdbx_strand_id
1 'polypeptide(L)'
;MRIEYVRDGLVEEFHDGIVLHYKEGNSRSEPYYLRSCAKPLQASLLMDYGADLTEDEIALCCGSHSGEECHVEIARRILKKYDIDAKLLKCSAFQKHAG
;
A
#
# COMPACT_ATOMS: atom_id res chain seq x y z
N MET A 1 12.32 -15.60 12.42
CA MET A 1 11.58 -16.70 11.73
C MET A 1 12.03 -16.74 10.28
N ARG A 2 12.31 -17.92 9.79
CA ARG A 2 12.70 -18.13 8.40
C ARG A 2 11.57 -18.78 7.64
N ILE A 3 11.24 -18.21 6.48
CA ILE A 3 10.23 -18.73 5.56
C ILE A 3 10.96 -19.25 4.33
N GLU A 4 10.70 -20.49 3.96
CA GLU A 4 11.34 -21.13 2.83
C GLU A 4 10.32 -21.50 1.76
N TYR A 5 10.69 -21.25 0.50
CA TYR A 5 9.98 -21.79 -0.65
C TYR A 5 10.73 -23.04 -1.10
N VAL A 6 10.04 -24.18 -1.06
CA VAL A 6 10.62 -25.48 -1.39
C VAL A 6 10.00 -26.01 -2.67
N ARG A 7 10.86 -26.43 -3.60
CA ARG A 7 10.44 -27.10 -4.83
C ARG A 7 11.20 -28.41 -4.95
N ASP A 8 10.45 -29.50 -5.11
CA ASP A 8 11.01 -30.87 -5.26
C ASP A 8 12.01 -31.24 -4.15
N GLY A 9 11.68 -30.84 -2.90
CA GLY A 9 12.52 -31.12 -1.75
C GLY A 9 13.74 -30.21 -1.59
N LEU A 10 13.94 -29.28 -2.51
CA LEU A 10 15.05 -28.31 -2.46
C LEU A 10 14.53 -26.92 -2.09
N VAL A 11 15.27 -26.24 -1.24
CA VAL A 11 14.98 -24.84 -0.90
C VAL A 11 15.39 -23.99 -2.09
N GLU A 12 14.39 -23.40 -2.75
CA GLU A 12 14.61 -22.52 -3.90
C GLU A 12 14.87 -21.08 -3.46
N GLU A 13 14.18 -20.66 -2.40
CA GLU A 13 14.22 -19.30 -1.92
C GLU A 13 13.91 -19.28 -0.42
N PHE A 14 14.47 -18.32 0.29
CA PHE A 14 14.11 -18.12 1.69
C PHE A 14 14.03 -16.64 2.03
N HIS A 15 13.25 -16.31 3.07
CA HIS A 15 13.12 -14.98 3.61
C HIS A 15 13.19 -15.05 5.13
N ASP A 16 13.91 -14.12 5.73
CA ASP A 16 13.89 -13.92 7.17
C ASP A 16 12.80 -12.92 7.51
N GLY A 17 11.97 -13.28 8.48
CA GLY A 17 10.86 -12.45 8.89
C GLY A 17 10.75 -12.34 10.39
N ILE A 18 10.02 -11.33 10.82
CA ILE A 18 9.70 -11.08 12.22
C ILE A 18 8.18 -11.04 12.34
N VAL A 19 7.65 -11.80 13.30
CA VAL A 19 6.23 -11.77 13.63
C VAL A 19 6.06 -11.16 15.01
N LEU A 20 5.28 -10.09 15.08
CA LEU A 20 4.90 -9.44 16.31
C LEU A 20 3.42 -9.64 16.55
N HIS A 21 3.07 -10.11 17.74
CA HIS A 21 1.69 -10.26 18.14
C HIS A 21 1.35 -9.23 19.21
N TYR A 22 0.46 -8.31 18.88
CA TYR A 22 0.12 -7.17 19.72
C TYR A 22 -0.29 -7.56 21.15
N LYS A 23 -1.13 -8.60 21.28
CA LYS A 23 -1.65 -9.04 22.58
C LYS A 23 -0.61 -9.71 23.47
N GLU A 24 0.50 -10.16 22.89
CA GLU A 24 1.59 -10.78 23.64
C GLU A 24 2.60 -9.77 24.14
N GLY A 25 2.39 -8.49 23.83
CA GLY A 25 3.26 -7.42 24.26
C GLY A 25 4.65 -7.42 23.65
N ASN A 26 4.83 -8.15 22.55
CA ASN A 26 6.08 -8.17 21.82
C ASN A 26 6.38 -6.79 21.22
N SER A 27 7.59 -6.32 21.40
CA SER A 27 8.04 -5.07 20.81
C SER A 27 9.46 -5.23 20.27
N ARG A 28 9.73 -4.46 19.22
CA ARG A 28 11.05 -4.39 18.60
C ARG A 28 11.46 -2.94 18.49
N SER A 29 12.73 -2.69 18.77
CA SER A 29 13.28 -1.33 18.69
C SER A 29 13.77 -0.96 17.29
N GLU A 30 14.01 -1.95 16.43
CA GLU A 30 14.45 -1.69 15.05
C GLU A 30 13.29 -1.17 14.21
N PRO A 31 13.48 -0.05 13.48
CA PRO A 31 12.46 0.45 12.58
C PRO A 31 12.37 -0.38 11.31
N TYR A 32 11.14 -0.54 10.80
CA TYR A 32 10.88 -1.21 9.54
C TYR A 32 9.93 -0.37 8.71
N TYR A 33 10.12 -0.38 7.39
CA TYR A 33 9.17 0.24 6.49
C TYR A 33 7.95 -0.64 6.32
N LEU A 34 6.78 -0.09 6.60
CA LEU A 34 5.51 -0.80 6.42
C LEU A 34 5.18 -1.03 4.94
N ARG A 35 5.68 -0.17 4.07
CA ARG A 35 5.40 -0.19 2.64
C ARG A 35 3.89 -0.19 2.39
N SER A 36 3.40 -1.01 1.47
CA SER A 36 1.99 -1.07 1.11
C SER A 36 1.07 -1.52 2.25
N CYS A 37 1.60 -2.14 3.30
CA CYS A 37 0.79 -2.51 4.46
C CYS A 37 0.23 -1.29 5.20
N ALA A 38 0.81 -0.11 5.00
CA ALA A 38 0.31 1.12 5.60
C ALA A 38 -0.95 1.66 4.91
N LYS A 39 -1.23 1.27 3.68
CA LYS A 39 -2.32 1.85 2.88
C LYS A 39 -3.71 1.70 3.49
N PRO A 40 -4.12 0.53 4.00
CA PRO A 40 -5.42 0.41 4.67
C PRO A 40 -5.55 1.33 5.88
N LEU A 41 -4.46 1.51 6.64
CA LEU A 41 -4.46 2.42 7.78
C LEU A 41 -4.59 3.88 7.34
N GLN A 42 -3.91 4.27 6.28
CA GLN A 42 -4.02 5.61 5.70
C GLN A 42 -5.42 5.88 5.18
N ALA A 43 -6.02 4.91 4.49
CA ALA A 43 -7.39 5.02 4.00
C ALA A 43 -8.40 5.12 5.16
N SER A 44 -8.18 4.38 6.23
CA SER A 44 -9.00 4.45 7.44
C SER A 44 -8.99 5.86 8.04
N LEU A 45 -7.83 6.51 8.08
CA LEU A 45 -7.72 7.90 8.54
C LEU A 45 -8.53 8.86 7.68
N LEU A 46 -8.51 8.69 6.36
CA LEU A 46 -9.34 9.50 5.46
C LEU A 46 -10.82 9.37 5.79
N MET A 47 -11.27 8.16 6.06
CA MET A 47 -12.67 7.90 6.42
C MET A 47 -13.01 8.53 7.77
N ASP A 48 -12.11 8.47 8.74
CA ASP A 48 -12.29 9.09 10.06
C ASP A 48 -12.40 10.61 9.97
N TYR A 49 -11.71 11.23 9.01
CA TYR A 49 -11.83 12.66 8.74
C TYR A 49 -13.04 13.03 7.88
N GLY A 50 -13.92 12.06 7.61
CA GLY A 50 -15.19 12.31 6.92
C GLY A 50 -15.10 12.33 5.39
N ALA A 51 -14.08 11.74 4.80
CA ALA A 51 -13.99 11.63 3.36
C ALA A 51 -15.16 10.79 2.81
N ASP A 52 -15.83 11.32 1.79
CA ASP A 52 -16.95 10.65 1.13
C ASP A 52 -16.43 9.93 -0.12
N LEU A 53 -16.07 8.67 0.05
CA LEU A 53 -15.51 7.85 -1.01
C LEU A 53 -16.42 6.67 -1.34
N THR A 54 -16.53 6.37 -2.62
CA THR A 54 -17.22 5.16 -3.09
C THR A 54 -16.37 3.94 -2.82
N GLU A 55 -16.94 2.74 -2.96
CA GLU A 55 -16.20 1.50 -2.69
C GLU A 55 -14.97 1.34 -3.58
N ASP A 56 -15.09 1.68 -4.87
CA ASP A 56 -13.97 1.61 -5.79
C ASP A 56 -12.90 2.66 -5.51
N GLU A 57 -13.30 3.82 -5.02
CA GLU A 57 -12.36 4.86 -4.57
C GLU A 57 -11.59 4.43 -3.32
N ILE A 58 -12.28 3.82 -2.37
CA ILE A 58 -11.63 3.24 -1.17
C ILE A 58 -10.67 2.14 -1.57
N ALA A 59 -11.08 1.26 -2.48
CA ALA A 59 -10.22 0.19 -2.98
C ALA A 59 -8.96 0.74 -3.64
N LEU A 60 -9.08 1.81 -4.40
CA LEU A 60 -7.94 2.48 -5.00
C LEU A 60 -6.96 2.97 -3.93
N CYS A 61 -7.47 3.60 -2.88
CA CYS A 61 -6.65 4.15 -1.79
C CYS A 61 -5.93 3.06 -0.98
N CYS A 62 -6.49 1.85 -0.92
CA CYS A 62 -5.93 0.74 -0.16
C CYS A 62 -4.92 -0.11 -0.94
N GLY A 63 -4.87 0.03 -2.25
CA GLY A 63 -4.08 -0.85 -3.11
C GLY A 63 -2.89 -0.19 -3.76
N SER A 64 -2.05 -1.02 -4.35
CA SER A 64 -0.98 -0.59 -5.25
C SER A 64 -1.42 -0.80 -6.69
N HIS A 65 -1.07 0.14 -7.56
CA HIS A 65 -1.58 0.16 -8.93
C HIS A 65 -0.45 0.27 -9.94
N SER A 66 -0.67 -0.34 -11.08
CA SER A 66 0.25 -0.27 -12.23
C SER A 66 0.03 0.99 -13.09
N GLY A 67 -0.94 1.83 -12.74
CA GLY A 67 -1.27 3.03 -13.51
C GLY A 67 -2.09 2.75 -14.76
N GLU A 68 -2.86 1.67 -14.74
CA GLU A 68 -3.81 1.38 -15.81
C GLU A 68 -4.86 2.48 -15.92
N GLU A 69 -5.51 2.56 -17.08
CA GLU A 69 -6.47 3.61 -17.36
C GLU A 69 -7.61 3.68 -16.35
N CYS A 70 -8.12 2.53 -15.89
CA CYS A 70 -9.16 2.47 -14.87
C CYS A 70 -8.69 3.08 -13.54
N HIS A 71 -7.45 2.87 -13.17
CA HIS A 71 -6.87 3.44 -11.94
C HIS A 71 -6.74 4.96 -12.06
N VAL A 72 -6.25 5.43 -13.18
CA VAL A 72 -6.10 6.87 -13.45
C VAL A 72 -7.45 7.56 -13.44
N GLU A 73 -8.47 6.96 -14.02
CA GLU A 73 -9.82 7.50 -14.07
C GLU A 73 -10.41 7.66 -12.67
N ILE A 74 -10.29 6.64 -11.82
CA ILE A 74 -10.79 6.69 -10.45
C ILE A 74 -10.02 7.74 -9.64
N ALA A 75 -8.70 7.81 -9.81
CA ALA A 75 -7.88 8.82 -9.13
C ALA A 75 -8.29 10.24 -9.53
N ARG A 76 -8.50 10.49 -10.81
CA ARG A 76 -8.99 11.78 -11.29
C ARG A 76 -10.36 12.15 -10.72
N ARG A 77 -11.24 11.16 -10.59
CA ARG A 77 -12.56 11.35 -10.00
C ARG A 77 -12.47 11.80 -8.55
N ILE A 78 -11.58 11.19 -7.77
CA ILE A 78 -11.34 11.59 -6.38
C ILE A 78 -10.81 13.02 -6.31
N LEU A 79 -9.81 13.35 -7.11
CA LEU A 79 -9.22 14.70 -7.13
C LEU A 79 -10.25 15.76 -7.52
N LYS A 80 -11.09 15.46 -8.50
CA LYS A 80 -12.15 16.37 -8.92
C LYS A 80 -13.20 16.57 -7.84
N LYS A 81 -13.57 15.50 -7.14
CA LYS A 81 -14.56 15.55 -6.05
C LYS A 81 -14.15 16.52 -4.95
N TYR A 82 -12.85 16.57 -4.64
CA TYR A 82 -12.30 17.43 -3.60
C TYR A 82 -11.65 18.70 -4.14
N ASP A 83 -11.82 18.99 -5.43
CA ASP A 83 -11.26 20.16 -6.11
C ASP A 83 -9.75 20.29 -5.89
N ILE A 84 -9.05 19.18 -6.05
CA ILE A 84 -7.59 19.12 -5.90
C ILE A 84 -6.95 19.08 -7.28
N ASP A 85 -6.01 20.01 -7.53
CA ASP A 85 -5.20 19.97 -8.75
C ASP A 85 -4.16 18.84 -8.64
N ALA A 86 -4.09 18.00 -9.67
CA ALA A 86 -3.12 16.91 -9.72
C ALA A 86 -1.67 17.39 -9.59
N LYS A 87 -1.38 18.65 -9.95
CA LYS A 87 -0.05 19.25 -9.78
C LYS A 87 0.36 19.41 -8.32
N LEU A 88 -0.59 19.38 -7.39
CA LEU A 88 -0.32 19.45 -5.97
C LEU A 88 0.15 18.12 -5.38
N LEU A 89 0.04 17.04 -6.11
CA LEU A 89 0.52 15.73 -5.67
C LEU A 89 2.04 15.74 -5.56
N LYS A 90 2.55 15.39 -4.39
CA LYS A 90 3.98 15.38 -4.10
C LYS A 90 4.62 14.03 -4.40
N CYS A 91 4.21 13.42 -5.49
CA CYS A 91 4.80 12.16 -5.94
C CYS A 91 5.98 12.44 -6.85
N SER A 92 7.07 11.74 -6.63
CA SER A 92 8.17 11.74 -7.58
C SER A 92 7.72 11.07 -8.87
N ALA A 93 8.07 11.66 -10.01
CA ALA A 93 7.90 10.98 -11.27
C ALA A 93 8.97 9.89 -11.36
N PHE A 94 8.59 8.67 -11.05
CA PHE A 94 9.46 7.53 -11.29
C PHE A 94 9.34 7.13 -12.74
N GLN A 95 10.46 7.15 -13.44
CA GLN A 95 10.53 6.34 -14.64
C GLN A 95 10.48 4.90 -14.21
N LYS A 96 9.39 4.21 -14.57
CA LYS A 96 9.40 2.78 -14.48
C LYS A 96 10.53 2.29 -15.37
N HIS A 97 11.48 1.63 -14.78
CA HIS A 97 12.41 0.88 -15.56
C HIS A 97 11.63 -0.14 -16.35
N ALA A 98 11.73 -0.04 -17.67
CA ALA A 98 11.28 -1.10 -18.53
C ALA A 98 12.19 -2.30 -18.26
N GLY A 99 11.67 -3.25 -17.55
CA GLY A 99 12.44 -4.45 -17.24
C GLY A 99 11.52 -5.46 -16.69
#